data_e03525c169d6e29bb5771c41edb2c805
#
_entry.id   e03525c169d6e29bb5771c41edb2c805
#
_cell.length_a   1.000
_cell.length_b   1.000
_cell.length_c   1.000
_cell.angle_alpha   90.00
_cell.angle_beta   90.00
_cell.angle_gamma   90.00
#
_symmetry.space_group_name_H-M   'P 1'
#
loop_
_entity.id
_entity.type
_entity.pdbx_description
1 polymer ?
#
loop_
_entity_poly.entity_id
_entity_poly.type
_entity_poly.pdbx_seq_one_letter_code
_entity_poly.pdbx_strand_id
1 'polypeptide(L)'
;MGLWRVPLLIGFAGFLLSMLLSSGLPWPGSLQRAASLLGDQWHRMSASDSTESRVVIVDIDEASLKALGSWPWERKALAQLLTQLFETHQVAAVGLDLVLPEPRDLEGDEAIQQLLQAYPLVLSQAFGLGQSQAADAGEVSSRWPQEVELASGTAIAQASGHVGHHAGLNPRCTGHISWLPEDDGVVRRLPLLLRYRDQWHASLSLAVLACMGLLPEKVTMVPRWPAGQILSAGFLDLASDTQGLWSIPYTRSNQAWLSVPAHLAYESREPISALRGAIVLIGSSALGVSDRVATPMAASQAGVVVHAQATAALLDQISQEDPKAQSSWIGVKAWFLVQGLCLLAISFIVVSCRYRRYLSLAMSSAGLAIGLTLLSFMLTDTHQLQLVLGPPIAIACAALASLAWSLRNERQTAGRLRRLFADYVPANVLEHLLAEGSAQPLSPSREHLVVMFVDAVGSTRLARHDSPEVFAQKLRGQLDAWTALIHQHGGTLDKYLGDGLMAFWGAPLSTPDDADRALEAALAIQAAAGLSKRIGIASGEALVGDLGTSMRRSYTALGEVVNRAERLQREASADGILLDQALAQSVKRHQVQTCGARLLPGYDGEVETYRPV
;
A
#
# COMPACT_ATOMS: atom_id res chain seq x y z
N MET A 1 27.12 -9.07 -9.99
CA MET A 1 26.55 -9.28 -8.64
C MET A 1 25.85 -8.08 -8.00
N GLY A 2 26.04 -6.83 -8.45
CA GLY A 2 25.42 -5.62 -7.83
C GLY A 2 23.95 -5.35 -8.15
N LEU A 3 23.43 -5.84 -9.26
CA LEU A 3 22.10 -5.48 -9.80
C LEU A 3 20.89 -6.06 -9.01
N TRP A 4 21.09 -7.11 -8.19
CA TRP A 4 20.05 -7.75 -7.39
C TRP A 4 19.94 -7.21 -5.95
N ARG A 5 20.94 -6.48 -5.46
CA ARG A 5 20.98 -6.05 -4.06
C ARG A 5 19.83 -5.10 -3.69
N VAL A 6 19.55 -4.10 -4.53
CA VAL A 6 18.52 -3.10 -4.22
C VAL A 6 17.10 -3.69 -4.33
N PRO A 7 16.72 -4.40 -5.41
CA PRO A 7 15.42 -5.07 -5.48
C PRO A 7 15.17 -6.05 -4.33
N LEU A 8 16.17 -6.86 -3.95
CA LEU A 8 16.05 -7.79 -2.82
C LEU A 8 15.87 -7.06 -1.48
N LEU A 9 16.55 -5.92 -1.27
CA LEU A 9 16.38 -5.10 -0.09
C LEU A 9 14.97 -4.49 -0.02
N ILE A 10 14.43 -4.03 -1.15
CA ILE A 10 13.05 -3.51 -1.23
C ILE A 10 12.05 -4.64 -0.89
N GLY A 11 12.24 -5.83 -1.44
CA GLY A 11 11.41 -7.00 -1.17
C GLY A 11 11.44 -7.40 0.30
N PHE A 12 12.62 -7.47 0.90
CA PHE A 12 12.80 -7.79 2.31
C PHE A 12 12.19 -6.72 3.23
N ALA A 13 12.40 -5.43 2.92
CA ALA A 13 11.80 -4.33 3.67
C ALA A 13 10.25 -4.33 3.57
N GLY A 14 9.69 -4.63 2.39
CA GLY A 14 8.25 -4.78 2.20
C GLY A 14 7.67 -5.94 3.00
N PHE A 15 8.36 -7.08 3.06
CA PHE A 15 7.93 -8.22 3.87
C PHE A 15 7.98 -7.91 5.37
N LEU A 16 9.06 -7.27 5.85
CA LEU A 16 9.16 -6.82 7.24
C LEU A 16 8.06 -5.82 7.59
N LEU A 17 7.74 -4.90 6.66
CA LEU A 17 6.64 -3.95 6.82
C LEU A 17 5.29 -4.68 6.94
N SER A 18 5.03 -5.72 6.12
CA SER A 18 3.83 -6.54 6.24
C SER A 18 3.74 -7.20 7.62
N MET A 19 4.82 -7.81 8.09
CA MET A 19 4.88 -8.42 9.42
C MET A 19 4.63 -7.39 10.53
N LEU A 20 5.24 -6.22 10.44
CA LEU A 20 5.09 -5.15 11.42
C LEU A 20 3.64 -4.63 11.45
N LEU A 21 3.06 -4.33 10.29
CA LEU A 21 1.68 -3.84 10.19
C LEU A 21 0.65 -4.87 10.66
N SER A 22 0.96 -6.17 10.52
CA SER A 22 0.08 -7.27 10.95
C SER A 22 0.42 -7.80 12.34
N SER A 23 1.34 -7.19 13.08
CA SER A 23 1.76 -7.66 14.42
C SER A 23 0.80 -7.29 15.54
N GLY A 24 -0.25 -6.50 15.25
CA GLY A 24 -1.16 -5.97 16.28
C GLY A 24 -0.60 -4.78 17.07
N LEU A 25 0.58 -4.28 16.69
CA LEU A 25 1.08 -3.00 17.23
C LEU A 25 0.19 -1.84 16.76
N PRO A 26 0.00 -0.81 17.59
CA PRO A 26 -0.84 0.32 17.22
C PRO A 26 -0.28 1.04 15.98
N TRP A 27 -1.14 1.27 15.01
CA TRP A 27 -0.78 2.00 13.81
C TRP A 27 -0.66 3.52 14.09
N PRO A 28 0.11 4.26 13.28
CA PRO A 28 0.06 5.73 13.32
C PRO A 28 -1.38 6.23 13.17
N GLY A 29 -1.77 7.26 13.92
CA GLY A 29 -3.17 7.69 14.05
C GLY A 29 -3.91 7.95 12.72
N SER A 30 -3.22 8.40 11.66
CA SER A 30 -3.80 8.57 10.33
C SER A 30 -4.17 7.24 9.65
N LEU A 31 -3.31 6.22 9.77
CA LEU A 31 -3.58 4.88 9.23
C LEU A 31 -4.66 4.16 10.04
N GLN A 32 -4.65 4.34 11.37
CA GLN A 32 -5.68 3.80 12.24
C GLN A 32 -7.05 4.34 11.89
N ARG A 33 -7.20 5.66 11.68
CA ARG A 33 -8.46 6.28 11.26
C ARG A 33 -8.94 5.78 9.90
N ALA A 34 -8.03 5.68 8.92
CA ALA A 34 -8.38 5.15 7.60
C ALA A 34 -8.88 3.68 7.70
N ALA A 35 -8.21 2.86 8.51
CA ALA A 35 -8.62 1.49 8.76
C ALA A 35 -9.99 1.42 9.42
N SER A 36 -10.25 2.24 10.45
CA SER A 36 -11.55 2.29 11.14
C SER A 36 -12.68 2.69 10.18
N LEU A 37 -12.47 3.70 9.32
CA LEU A 37 -13.46 4.12 8.31
C LEU A 37 -13.79 3.00 7.31
N LEU A 38 -12.79 2.24 6.85
CA LEU A 38 -12.99 1.10 5.97
C LEU A 38 -13.76 -0.03 6.68
N GLY A 39 -13.45 -0.28 7.95
CA GLY A 39 -14.16 -1.23 8.79
C GLY A 39 -15.62 -0.85 9.00
N ASP A 40 -15.90 0.41 9.30
CA ASP A 40 -17.27 0.91 9.45
C ASP A 40 -18.07 0.74 8.16
N GLN A 41 -17.45 1.05 7.01
CA GLN A 41 -18.09 0.85 5.72
C GLN A 41 -18.41 -0.63 5.46
N TRP A 42 -17.48 -1.51 5.82
CA TRP A 42 -17.71 -2.94 5.72
C TRP A 42 -18.85 -3.41 6.61
N HIS A 43 -18.89 -2.99 7.88
CA HIS A 43 -20.01 -3.33 8.79
C HIS A 43 -21.34 -2.89 8.19
N ARG A 44 -21.45 -1.68 7.63
CA ARG A 44 -22.69 -1.22 6.96
C ARG A 44 -23.08 -2.06 5.76
N MET A 45 -22.09 -2.54 4.98
CA MET A 45 -22.35 -3.34 3.77
C MET A 45 -22.68 -4.81 4.09
N SER A 46 -22.11 -5.36 5.16
CA SER A 46 -22.26 -6.76 5.54
C SER A 46 -23.33 -7.03 6.59
N ALA A 47 -23.85 -5.97 7.22
CA ALA A 47 -24.89 -6.11 8.23
C ALA A 47 -26.17 -6.68 7.65
N SER A 48 -26.77 -7.62 8.39
CA SER A 48 -28.03 -8.25 8.00
C SER A 48 -29.24 -7.38 8.39
N ASP A 49 -30.19 -7.26 7.47
CA ASP A 49 -31.51 -6.66 7.72
C ASP A 49 -32.53 -7.65 8.30
N SER A 50 -32.11 -8.91 8.48
CA SER A 50 -33.00 -9.92 9.08
C SER A 50 -33.36 -9.54 10.52
N THR A 51 -34.64 -9.61 10.84
CA THR A 51 -35.16 -9.26 12.16
C THR A 51 -34.49 -10.09 13.26
N GLU A 52 -33.93 -9.44 14.27
CA GLU A 52 -33.40 -10.08 15.46
C GLU A 52 -34.54 -10.26 16.49
N SER A 53 -34.94 -11.49 16.71
CA SER A 53 -36.05 -11.83 17.60
C SER A 53 -35.63 -12.32 18.99
N ARG A 54 -34.37 -12.69 19.18
CA ARG A 54 -33.83 -13.20 20.46
C ARG A 54 -33.54 -12.08 21.45
N VAL A 55 -33.22 -10.87 20.91
CA VAL A 55 -32.93 -9.67 21.70
C VAL A 55 -33.88 -8.57 21.27
N VAL A 56 -34.72 -8.10 22.18
CA VAL A 56 -35.74 -7.08 21.93
C VAL A 56 -35.48 -5.87 22.82
N ILE A 57 -35.62 -4.68 22.27
CA ILE A 57 -35.44 -3.42 23.00
C ILE A 57 -36.80 -2.98 23.50
N VAL A 58 -36.92 -2.77 24.81
CA VAL A 58 -38.06 -2.03 25.39
C VAL A 58 -37.62 -0.59 25.57
N ASP A 59 -38.18 0.28 24.75
CA ASP A 59 -37.70 1.65 24.55
C ASP A 59 -38.51 2.66 25.35
N ILE A 60 -37.81 3.40 26.20
CA ILE A 60 -38.34 4.60 26.87
C ILE A 60 -38.26 5.76 25.86
N ASP A 61 -39.22 5.76 24.93
CA ASP A 61 -39.35 6.76 23.88
C ASP A 61 -40.20 7.98 24.33
N GLU A 62 -40.34 8.99 23.48
CA GLU A 62 -41.15 10.15 23.74
C GLU A 62 -42.62 9.83 24.03
N ALA A 63 -43.17 8.79 23.37
CA ALA A 63 -44.54 8.35 23.61
C ALA A 63 -44.68 7.74 25.01
N SER A 64 -43.71 6.97 25.45
CA SER A 64 -43.66 6.41 26.80
C SER A 64 -43.51 7.49 27.88
N LEU A 65 -42.69 8.52 27.62
CA LEU A 65 -42.59 9.68 28.55
C LEU A 65 -43.88 10.45 28.63
N LYS A 66 -44.62 10.57 27.53
CA LYS A 66 -45.93 11.25 27.52
C LYS A 66 -46.98 10.43 28.27
N ALA A 67 -46.95 9.09 28.16
CA ALA A 67 -47.95 8.23 28.78
C ALA A 67 -47.70 7.99 30.28
N LEU A 68 -46.43 7.76 30.66
CA LEU A 68 -46.08 7.35 32.01
C LEU A 68 -45.42 8.46 32.85
N GLY A 69 -45.23 9.64 32.29
CA GLY A 69 -44.62 10.81 32.93
C GLY A 69 -43.13 10.98 32.56
N SER A 70 -42.58 12.11 33.01
CA SER A 70 -41.19 12.48 32.74
C SER A 70 -40.21 11.53 33.43
N TRP A 71 -39.10 11.25 32.75
CA TRP A 71 -38.00 10.45 33.32
C TRP A 71 -37.18 11.29 34.34
N PRO A 72 -36.67 10.69 35.44
CA PRO A 72 -36.78 9.28 35.81
C PRO A 72 -38.15 8.97 36.46
N TRP A 73 -38.77 7.86 36.07
CA TRP A 73 -40.03 7.39 36.65
C TRP A 73 -39.94 7.04 38.11
N GLU A 74 -41.08 7.01 38.81
CA GLU A 74 -41.19 6.41 40.13
C GLU A 74 -40.81 4.93 40.07
N ARG A 75 -40.19 4.41 41.12
CA ARG A 75 -39.76 3.01 41.18
C ARG A 75 -40.93 2.03 41.09
N LYS A 76 -42.09 2.42 41.58
CA LYS A 76 -43.33 1.66 41.45
C LYS A 76 -43.74 1.43 39.98
N ALA A 77 -43.62 2.46 39.14
CA ALA A 77 -43.92 2.33 37.70
C ALA A 77 -42.89 1.40 37.00
N LEU A 78 -41.61 1.53 37.31
CA LEU A 78 -40.56 0.66 36.79
C LEU A 78 -40.77 -0.80 37.26
N ALA A 79 -41.09 -1.03 38.55
CA ALA A 79 -41.40 -2.34 39.08
C ALA A 79 -42.59 -2.98 38.38
N GLN A 80 -43.63 -2.20 38.09
CA GLN A 80 -44.82 -2.70 37.36
C GLN A 80 -44.44 -3.10 35.94
N LEU A 81 -43.65 -2.28 35.21
CA LEU A 81 -43.15 -2.64 33.89
C LEU A 81 -42.38 -3.96 33.91
N LEU A 82 -41.45 -4.11 34.87
CA LEU A 82 -40.67 -5.34 35.04
C LEU A 82 -41.53 -6.55 35.36
N THR A 83 -42.55 -6.38 36.20
CA THR A 83 -43.51 -7.45 36.52
C THR A 83 -44.29 -7.87 35.26
N GLN A 84 -44.77 -6.91 34.47
CA GLN A 84 -45.48 -7.22 33.20
C GLN A 84 -44.54 -7.96 32.22
N LEU A 85 -43.28 -7.58 32.13
CA LEU A 85 -42.31 -8.27 31.25
C LEU A 85 -42.14 -9.73 31.63
N PHE A 86 -41.96 -10.03 32.91
CA PHE A 86 -41.77 -11.42 33.36
C PHE A 86 -43.05 -12.23 33.42
N GLU A 87 -44.13 -11.69 34.01
CA GLU A 87 -45.31 -12.46 34.31
C GLU A 87 -46.29 -12.51 33.09
N THR A 88 -46.50 -11.35 32.42
CA THR A 88 -47.44 -11.28 31.29
C THR A 88 -46.75 -11.61 29.98
N HIS A 89 -45.60 -10.98 29.68
CA HIS A 89 -44.92 -11.15 28.38
C HIS A 89 -43.99 -12.36 28.35
N GLN A 90 -43.66 -12.96 29.51
CA GLN A 90 -42.84 -14.18 29.65
C GLN A 90 -41.47 -14.04 28.97
N VAL A 91 -40.79 -12.95 29.24
CA VAL A 91 -39.41 -12.71 28.73
C VAL A 91 -38.41 -13.65 29.40
N ALA A 92 -37.34 -14.01 28.70
CA ALA A 92 -36.33 -14.93 29.23
C ALA A 92 -35.41 -14.25 30.26
N ALA A 93 -35.02 -13.00 30.00
CA ALA A 93 -34.21 -12.18 30.90
C ALA A 93 -34.40 -10.69 30.60
N VAL A 94 -34.07 -9.84 31.57
CA VAL A 94 -34.09 -8.38 31.38
C VAL A 94 -32.74 -7.80 31.78
N GLY A 95 -32.16 -6.99 30.90
CA GLY A 95 -31.00 -6.13 31.19
C GLY A 95 -31.44 -4.66 31.22
N LEU A 96 -31.18 -3.98 32.33
CA LEU A 96 -31.47 -2.55 32.42
C LEU A 96 -30.27 -1.73 31.93
N ASP A 97 -30.39 -1.00 30.85
CA ASP A 97 -29.41 0.02 30.43
C ASP A 97 -29.68 1.36 31.16
N LEU A 98 -29.85 1.26 32.48
CA LEU A 98 -30.25 2.34 33.38
C LEU A 98 -29.61 2.11 34.74
N VAL A 99 -29.05 3.15 35.37
CA VAL A 99 -28.48 3.06 36.72
C VAL A 99 -29.44 3.67 37.73
N LEU A 100 -29.55 3.04 38.88
CA LEU A 100 -30.47 3.44 39.95
C LEU A 100 -29.70 3.84 41.24
N PRO A 101 -28.97 4.99 41.22
CA PRO A 101 -28.04 5.34 42.28
C PRO A 101 -28.70 5.84 43.59
N GLU A 102 -29.94 6.32 43.50
CA GLU A 102 -30.68 6.92 44.61
C GLU A 102 -31.97 6.20 44.88
N PRO A 103 -32.39 6.04 46.16
CA PRO A 103 -33.71 5.56 46.50
C PRO A 103 -34.78 6.59 46.08
N ARG A 104 -35.98 6.15 45.74
CA ARG A 104 -37.06 7.07 45.36
C ARG A 104 -38.32 6.87 46.17
N ASP A 105 -38.98 5.75 45.98
CA ASP A 105 -40.18 5.38 46.73
C ASP A 105 -39.98 3.98 47.32
N LEU A 106 -40.24 3.83 48.59
CA LEU A 106 -39.95 2.61 49.37
C LEU A 106 -40.70 1.40 48.80
N GLU A 107 -41.95 1.55 48.45
CA GLU A 107 -42.80 0.47 47.92
C GLU A 107 -42.25 -0.02 46.57
N GLY A 108 -41.83 0.89 45.70
CA GLY A 108 -41.26 0.54 44.39
C GLY A 108 -39.86 -0.06 44.52
N ASP A 109 -38.98 0.46 45.39
CA ASP A 109 -37.66 -0.08 45.62
C ASP A 109 -37.75 -1.52 46.23
N GLU A 110 -38.67 -1.78 47.17
CA GLU A 110 -38.94 -3.12 47.69
C GLU A 110 -39.47 -4.08 46.60
N ALA A 111 -40.36 -3.61 45.75
CA ALA A 111 -40.87 -4.42 44.63
C ALA A 111 -39.77 -4.77 43.63
N ILE A 112 -38.91 -3.80 43.25
CA ILE A 112 -37.73 -4.06 42.40
C ILE A 112 -36.80 -5.08 43.08
N GLN A 113 -36.54 -4.94 44.38
CA GLN A 113 -35.71 -5.86 45.16
C GLN A 113 -36.25 -7.30 45.09
N GLN A 114 -37.58 -7.49 45.18
CA GLN A 114 -38.18 -8.82 45.04
C GLN A 114 -37.98 -9.39 43.65
N LEU A 115 -38.18 -8.58 42.60
CA LEU A 115 -37.94 -9.01 41.21
C LEU A 115 -36.48 -9.37 40.94
N LEU A 116 -35.53 -8.63 41.54
CA LEU A 116 -34.09 -8.93 41.44
C LEU A 116 -33.71 -10.28 42.06
N GLN A 117 -34.51 -10.80 43.00
CA GLN A 117 -34.30 -12.14 43.60
C GLN A 117 -35.03 -13.24 42.84
N ALA A 118 -36.18 -12.94 42.26
CA ALA A 118 -37.08 -13.92 41.65
C ALA A 118 -36.70 -14.23 40.18
N TYR A 119 -36.24 -13.26 39.42
CA TYR A 119 -36.09 -13.33 37.97
C TYR A 119 -34.68 -13.06 37.49
N PRO A 120 -34.32 -13.46 36.25
CA PRO A 120 -33.06 -13.10 35.59
C PRO A 120 -33.08 -11.60 35.19
N LEU A 121 -32.97 -10.74 36.17
CA LEU A 121 -32.93 -9.29 36.04
C LEU A 121 -31.52 -8.77 36.37
N VAL A 122 -30.88 -8.14 35.37
CA VAL A 122 -29.52 -7.57 35.49
C VAL A 122 -29.61 -6.08 35.73
N LEU A 123 -29.07 -5.66 36.86
CA LEU A 123 -28.98 -4.24 37.22
C LEU A 123 -27.65 -3.65 36.73
N SER A 124 -27.73 -2.50 36.07
CA SER A 124 -26.55 -1.88 35.49
C SER A 124 -25.75 -1.03 36.46
N GLN A 125 -24.45 -0.97 36.18
CA GLN A 125 -23.47 -0.14 36.83
C GLN A 125 -22.65 0.58 35.73
N ALA A 126 -22.33 1.85 35.95
CA ALA A 126 -21.46 2.60 35.05
C ALA A 126 -20.11 2.88 35.71
N PHE A 127 -19.04 2.78 34.92
CA PHE A 127 -17.67 2.99 35.41
C PHE A 127 -16.95 4.02 34.57
N GLY A 128 -16.16 4.88 35.19
CA GLY A 128 -15.24 5.77 34.50
C GLY A 128 -14.08 4.98 33.89
N LEU A 129 -13.89 5.09 32.57
CA LEU A 129 -12.80 4.46 31.85
C LEU A 129 -11.85 5.53 31.29
N GLY A 130 -10.55 5.22 31.23
CA GLY A 130 -9.53 6.13 30.74
C GLY A 130 -9.24 7.27 31.73
N GLN A 131 -9.14 8.52 31.22
CA GLN A 131 -8.84 9.71 32.05
C GLN A 131 -10.09 10.34 32.69
N SER A 132 -11.28 9.83 32.43
CA SER A 132 -12.51 10.33 33.01
C SER A 132 -12.59 9.93 34.48
N GLN A 133 -12.51 10.89 35.41
CA GLN A 133 -12.83 10.67 36.79
C GLN A 133 -14.36 10.75 36.94
N ALA A 134 -15.01 9.60 37.03
CA ALA A 134 -16.41 9.57 37.44
C ALA A 134 -16.48 9.83 38.96
N ALA A 135 -17.46 10.63 39.41
CA ALA A 135 -17.76 10.75 40.84
C ALA A 135 -18.33 9.42 41.33
N ASP A 136 -17.86 8.93 42.48
CA ASP A 136 -18.41 7.72 43.09
C ASP A 136 -19.84 8.01 43.60
N ALA A 137 -20.83 7.26 43.11
CA ALA A 137 -22.23 7.36 43.50
C ALA A 137 -22.88 5.98 43.61
N GLY A 138 -23.63 5.75 44.68
CA GLY A 138 -24.27 4.46 44.96
C GLY A 138 -23.28 3.35 45.31
N GLU A 139 -23.74 2.12 45.31
CA GLU A 139 -22.96 0.91 45.58
C GLU A 139 -22.74 0.10 44.30
N VAL A 140 -21.62 -0.57 44.23
CA VAL A 140 -21.31 -1.53 43.17
C VAL A 140 -21.15 -2.92 43.75
N SER A 141 -21.61 -3.91 43.01
CA SER A 141 -21.46 -5.31 43.37
C SER A 141 -20.97 -6.13 42.18
N SER A 142 -20.10 -7.08 42.47
CA SER A 142 -19.66 -8.08 41.49
C SER A 142 -20.33 -9.42 41.83
N ARG A 143 -21.00 -10.00 40.86
CA ARG A 143 -21.72 -11.27 41.04
C ARG A 143 -21.24 -12.36 40.12
N TRP A 144 -20.69 -11.97 38.99
CA TRP A 144 -20.10 -12.84 37.98
C TRP A 144 -18.96 -12.09 37.27
N PRO A 145 -17.87 -12.73 36.92
CA PRO A 145 -17.49 -14.12 37.28
C PRO A 145 -17.06 -14.24 38.75
N GLN A 146 -17.18 -15.43 39.34
CA GLN A 146 -16.71 -15.68 40.72
C GLN A 146 -15.21 -15.95 40.76
N GLU A 147 -14.68 -16.58 39.70
CA GLU A 147 -13.25 -16.90 39.58
C GLU A 147 -12.73 -16.42 38.20
N VAL A 148 -11.65 -15.65 38.23
CA VAL A 148 -10.95 -15.22 37.01
C VAL A 148 -9.51 -15.68 37.07
N GLU A 149 -9.12 -16.55 36.13
CA GLU A 149 -7.74 -17.03 36.00
C GLU A 149 -7.04 -16.23 34.89
N LEU A 150 -5.99 -15.53 35.25
CA LEU A 150 -5.21 -14.67 34.34
C LEU A 150 -3.86 -15.29 34.02
N ALA A 151 -3.57 -15.50 32.76
CA ALA A 151 -2.22 -15.81 32.32
C ALA A 151 -1.35 -14.54 32.32
N SER A 152 -0.04 -14.72 32.51
CA SER A 152 0.92 -13.62 32.44
C SER A 152 0.84 -12.87 31.13
N GLY A 153 0.81 -11.54 31.17
CA GLY A 153 0.77 -10.68 29.98
C GLY A 153 -0.64 -10.34 29.46
N THR A 154 -1.70 -10.72 30.19
CA THR A 154 -3.05 -10.25 29.86
C THR A 154 -3.28 -8.83 30.36
N ALA A 155 -3.96 -8.00 29.55
CA ALA A 155 -4.36 -6.65 29.88
C ALA A 155 -5.85 -6.59 30.26
N ILE A 156 -6.18 -5.72 31.21
CA ILE A 156 -7.54 -5.58 31.75
C ILE A 156 -7.88 -4.11 31.83
N ALA A 157 -9.07 -3.75 31.39
CA ALA A 157 -9.60 -2.40 31.55
C ALA A 157 -9.74 -2.08 33.04
N GLN A 158 -9.11 -0.99 33.48
CA GLN A 158 -9.19 -0.49 34.85
C GLN A 158 -10.19 0.66 34.90
N ALA A 159 -11.04 0.66 35.92
CA ALA A 159 -11.98 1.73 36.17
C ALA A 159 -11.47 2.68 37.25
N SER A 160 -11.79 3.97 37.13
CA SER A 160 -11.34 5.06 38.01
C SER A 160 -12.44 5.62 38.93
N GLY A 161 -13.71 5.26 38.70
CA GLY A 161 -14.86 5.70 39.49
C GLY A 161 -16.11 4.94 39.06
N HIS A 162 -17.22 5.12 39.76
CA HIS A 162 -18.43 4.34 39.51
C HIS A 162 -19.72 5.14 39.77
N VAL A 163 -20.78 4.72 39.05
CA VAL A 163 -22.17 5.00 39.43
C VAL A 163 -22.88 3.66 39.50
N GLY A 164 -23.29 3.29 40.70
CA GLY A 164 -23.90 2.01 40.99
C GLY A 164 -25.38 2.13 41.40
N HIS A 165 -25.90 1.13 42.06
CA HIS A 165 -27.26 1.12 42.61
C HIS A 165 -27.29 1.68 44.06
N HIS A 166 -28.43 2.08 44.55
CA HIS A 166 -28.54 2.47 45.97
C HIS A 166 -28.47 1.27 46.90
N ALA A 167 -28.06 1.49 48.16
CA ALA A 167 -27.76 0.46 49.17
C ALA A 167 -28.97 -0.46 49.52
N GLY A 168 -30.20 -0.03 49.26
CA GLY A 168 -31.40 -0.83 49.48
C GLY A 168 -31.63 -1.94 48.46
N LEU A 169 -30.89 -1.92 47.31
CA LEU A 169 -30.98 -2.96 46.28
C LEU A 169 -29.81 -3.94 46.42
N ASN A 170 -30.12 -5.24 46.49
CA ASN A 170 -29.13 -6.29 46.50
C ASN A 170 -29.33 -7.22 45.32
N PRO A 171 -28.87 -6.86 44.12
CA PRO A 171 -29.11 -7.61 42.88
C PRO A 171 -28.37 -8.95 42.86
N ARG A 172 -29.02 -10.01 42.33
CA ARG A 172 -28.35 -11.29 42.01
C ARG A 172 -27.41 -11.18 40.84
N CYS A 173 -27.73 -10.30 39.91
CA CYS A 173 -26.98 -10.13 38.67
C CYS A 173 -26.71 -8.64 38.46
N THR A 174 -25.46 -8.32 38.15
CA THR A 174 -25.04 -6.96 37.81
C THR A 174 -24.17 -6.96 36.56
N GLY A 175 -24.28 -5.91 35.75
CA GLY A 175 -23.45 -5.72 34.55
C GLY A 175 -23.07 -4.28 34.37
N HIS A 176 -21.93 -3.99 33.75
CA HIS A 176 -21.58 -2.62 33.42
C HIS A 176 -22.05 -2.22 32.01
N ILE A 177 -22.41 -0.95 31.88
CA ILE A 177 -22.83 -0.32 30.62
C ILE A 177 -21.76 0.62 30.06
N SER A 178 -20.53 0.56 30.59
CA SER A 178 -19.45 1.46 30.20
C SER A 178 -18.78 1.01 28.90
N TRP A 179 -18.50 1.96 28.04
CA TRP A 179 -17.68 1.79 26.84
C TRP A 179 -16.59 2.86 26.77
N LEU A 180 -15.60 2.65 25.91
CA LEU A 180 -14.55 3.60 25.63
C LEU A 180 -14.65 4.01 24.15
N PRO A 181 -15.15 5.22 23.85
CA PRO A 181 -15.13 5.74 22.48
C PRO A 181 -13.69 5.83 21.96
N GLU A 182 -13.50 5.57 20.67
CA GLU A 182 -12.21 5.79 20.01
C GLU A 182 -11.94 7.30 19.82
N ASP A 183 -10.75 7.65 19.34
CA ASP A 183 -10.34 9.06 19.14
C ASP A 183 -11.27 9.87 18.22
N ASP A 184 -12.07 9.20 17.40
CA ASP A 184 -13.08 9.80 16.52
C ASP A 184 -14.48 9.85 17.15
N GLY A 185 -14.61 9.44 18.41
CA GLY A 185 -15.86 9.42 19.16
C GLY A 185 -16.77 8.23 18.85
N VAL A 186 -16.36 7.29 18.00
CA VAL A 186 -17.16 6.12 17.60
C VAL A 186 -16.95 4.97 18.56
N VAL A 187 -18.03 4.34 19.00
CA VAL A 187 -17.99 3.14 19.86
C VAL A 187 -17.91 1.90 18.99
N ARG A 188 -16.72 1.31 18.92
CA ARG A 188 -16.47 0.04 18.18
C ARG A 188 -16.13 -1.11 19.11
N ARG A 189 -15.69 -0.81 20.33
CA ARG A 189 -15.18 -1.79 21.29
C ARG A 189 -15.76 -1.53 22.67
N LEU A 190 -15.90 -2.61 23.43
CA LEU A 190 -16.27 -2.52 24.84
C LEU A 190 -15.43 -3.49 25.68
N PRO A 191 -15.12 -3.18 26.94
CA PRO A 191 -14.52 -4.14 27.84
C PRO A 191 -15.56 -5.21 28.20
N LEU A 192 -15.24 -6.48 27.94
CA LEU A 192 -16.12 -7.60 28.37
C LEU A 192 -16.07 -7.77 29.89
N LEU A 193 -14.87 -7.63 30.45
CA LEU A 193 -14.60 -7.58 31.86
C LEU A 193 -13.77 -6.34 32.18
N LEU A 194 -14.10 -5.67 33.27
CA LEU A 194 -13.28 -4.61 33.84
C LEU A 194 -12.96 -4.90 35.31
N ARG A 195 -11.91 -4.26 35.81
CA ARG A 195 -11.51 -4.38 37.23
C ARG A 195 -11.68 -3.04 37.95
N TYR A 196 -12.39 -3.07 39.05
CA TYR A 196 -12.56 -1.93 39.93
C TYR A 196 -12.45 -2.38 41.40
N ARG A 197 -11.60 -1.73 42.19
CA ARG A 197 -11.36 -2.05 43.63
C ARG A 197 -11.17 -3.56 43.86
N ASP A 198 -10.35 -4.21 43.04
CA ASP A 198 -10.05 -5.65 43.09
C ASP A 198 -11.23 -6.59 42.80
N GLN A 199 -12.35 -6.06 42.34
CA GLN A 199 -13.49 -6.85 41.89
C GLN A 199 -13.63 -6.84 40.37
N TRP A 200 -14.20 -7.92 39.83
CA TRP A 200 -14.46 -8.11 38.42
C TRP A 200 -15.88 -7.72 38.09
N HIS A 201 -16.06 -6.91 37.07
CA HIS A 201 -17.37 -6.48 36.62
C HIS A 201 -17.52 -6.84 35.15
N ALA A 202 -18.54 -7.65 34.82
CA ALA A 202 -18.87 -8.05 33.47
C ALA A 202 -19.67 -6.97 32.76
N SER A 203 -19.54 -6.89 31.44
CA SER A 203 -20.44 -6.06 30.61
C SER A 203 -21.90 -6.52 30.75
N LEU A 204 -22.85 -5.60 30.56
CA LEU A 204 -24.28 -5.91 30.61
C LEU A 204 -24.63 -7.11 29.73
N SER A 205 -24.07 -7.18 28.52
CA SER A 205 -24.30 -8.27 27.56
C SER A 205 -23.84 -9.64 28.10
N LEU A 206 -22.64 -9.72 28.71
CA LEU A 206 -22.16 -10.96 29.33
C LEU A 206 -22.94 -11.28 30.59
N ALA A 207 -23.25 -10.27 31.40
CA ALA A 207 -23.98 -10.45 32.67
C ALA A 207 -25.39 -11.00 32.46
N VAL A 208 -26.08 -10.60 31.40
CA VAL A 208 -27.40 -11.15 31.04
C VAL A 208 -27.29 -12.65 30.73
N LEU A 209 -26.31 -13.08 29.94
CA LEU A 209 -26.10 -14.49 29.62
C LEU A 209 -25.68 -15.30 30.86
N ALA A 210 -24.83 -14.74 31.70
CA ALA A 210 -24.44 -15.37 32.95
C ALA A 210 -25.62 -15.49 33.95
N CYS A 211 -26.47 -14.47 34.03
CA CYS A 211 -27.68 -14.47 34.86
C CYS A 211 -28.70 -15.53 34.43
N MET A 212 -28.73 -15.85 33.15
CA MET A 212 -29.53 -16.96 32.61
C MET A 212 -28.90 -18.34 32.84
N GLY A 213 -27.71 -18.42 33.45
CA GLY A 213 -26.99 -19.68 33.68
C GLY A 213 -26.34 -20.26 32.41
N LEU A 214 -26.17 -19.47 31.36
CA LEU A 214 -25.57 -19.91 30.12
C LEU A 214 -24.02 -19.90 30.15
N LEU A 215 -23.42 -19.24 31.15
CA LEU A 215 -21.97 -19.13 31.29
C LEU A 215 -21.50 -19.74 32.64
N PRO A 216 -20.31 -20.37 32.67
CA PRO A 216 -19.75 -20.91 33.90
C PRO A 216 -19.30 -19.78 34.86
N GLU A 217 -19.16 -20.08 36.14
CA GLU A 217 -18.70 -19.12 37.13
C GLU A 217 -17.20 -18.78 37.00
N LYS A 218 -16.44 -19.67 36.38
CA LYS A 218 -15.00 -19.50 36.11
C LYS A 218 -14.74 -19.00 34.68
N VAL A 219 -13.92 -17.96 34.61
CA VAL A 219 -13.44 -17.36 33.33
C VAL A 219 -11.93 -17.42 33.29
N THR A 220 -11.36 -17.75 32.14
CA THR A 220 -9.92 -17.72 31.92
C THR A 220 -9.56 -16.67 30.88
N MET A 221 -8.44 -15.99 31.08
CA MET A 221 -7.91 -15.03 30.09
C MET A 221 -6.47 -15.39 29.76
N VAL A 222 -6.21 -15.61 28.48
CA VAL A 222 -4.89 -16.00 27.96
C VAL A 222 -4.42 -15.09 26.84
N PRO A 223 -3.11 -14.79 26.75
CA PRO A 223 -2.59 -14.04 25.60
C PRO A 223 -2.84 -14.78 24.29
N ARG A 224 -3.14 -14.02 23.23
CA ARG A 224 -3.31 -14.52 21.87
C ARG A 224 -2.18 -14.01 20.98
N TRP A 225 -1.58 -14.89 20.19
CA TRP A 225 -0.61 -14.50 19.18
C TRP A 225 -1.32 -14.15 17.84
N PRO A 226 -0.89 -13.13 17.05
CA PRO A 226 0.29 -12.27 17.25
C PRO A 226 0.07 -11.14 18.26
N ALA A 227 -1.15 -10.78 18.63
CA ALA A 227 -1.46 -9.77 19.63
C ALA A 227 -2.88 -9.92 20.17
N GLY A 228 -3.13 -9.39 21.36
CA GLY A 228 -4.40 -9.45 22.05
C GLY A 228 -4.50 -10.61 23.03
N GLN A 229 -5.71 -10.97 23.37
CA GLN A 229 -6.01 -12.03 24.34
C GLN A 229 -7.35 -12.70 24.04
N ILE A 230 -7.56 -13.87 24.62
CA ILE A 230 -8.83 -14.61 24.57
C ILE A 230 -9.40 -14.66 25.97
N LEU A 231 -10.65 -14.25 26.10
CA LEU A 231 -11.48 -14.51 27.25
C LEU A 231 -12.30 -15.77 26.97
N SER A 232 -12.10 -16.80 27.78
CA SER A 232 -12.81 -18.08 27.69
C SER A 232 -13.78 -18.25 28.85
N ALA A 233 -15.05 -18.45 28.53
CA ALA A 233 -16.12 -18.72 29.49
C ALA A 233 -16.90 -19.96 29.02
N GLY A 234 -16.46 -21.13 29.45
CA GLY A 234 -17.05 -22.42 29.03
C GLY A 234 -16.77 -22.74 27.58
N PHE A 235 -17.81 -22.68 26.76
CA PHE A 235 -17.74 -22.87 25.31
C PHE A 235 -17.53 -21.57 24.53
N LEU A 236 -17.56 -20.42 25.19
CA LEU A 236 -17.45 -19.10 24.58
C LEU A 236 -16.01 -18.62 24.64
N ASP A 237 -15.38 -18.40 23.49
CA ASP A 237 -14.04 -17.85 23.37
C ASP A 237 -14.10 -16.49 22.65
N LEU A 238 -13.80 -15.43 23.38
CA LEU A 238 -13.91 -14.05 22.89
C LEU A 238 -12.53 -13.42 22.76
N ALA A 239 -12.15 -13.10 21.52
CA ALA A 239 -10.89 -12.43 21.25
C ALA A 239 -11.00 -10.93 21.54
N SER A 240 -10.10 -10.40 22.36
CA SER A 240 -9.96 -8.98 22.63
C SER A 240 -8.57 -8.47 22.23
N ASP A 241 -8.43 -7.16 22.15
CA ASP A 241 -7.17 -6.51 21.80
C ASP A 241 -6.16 -6.52 22.96
N THR A 242 -5.02 -5.83 22.76
CA THR A 242 -3.95 -5.70 23.77
C THR A 242 -4.35 -4.85 24.97
N GLN A 243 -5.51 -4.20 24.96
CA GLN A 243 -6.07 -3.42 26.06
C GLN A 243 -7.20 -4.15 26.79
N GLY A 244 -7.57 -5.35 26.32
CA GLY A 244 -8.68 -6.12 26.87
C GLY A 244 -10.05 -5.69 26.36
N LEU A 245 -10.09 -4.92 25.27
CA LEU A 245 -11.33 -4.45 24.66
C LEU A 245 -11.76 -5.42 23.56
N TRP A 246 -12.99 -5.86 23.64
CA TRP A 246 -13.63 -6.69 22.62
C TRP A 246 -14.28 -5.82 21.53
N SER A 247 -13.97 -6.12 20.28
CA SER A 247 -14.62 -5.45 19.16
C SER A 247 -16.04 -5.96 19.00
N ILE A 248 -17.01 -5.06 18.99
CA ILE A 248 -18.41 -5.38 18.79
C ILE A 248 -18.63 -5.75 17.32
N PRO A 249 -19.09 -6.97 17.01
CA PRO A 249 -19.41 -7.31 15.63
C PRO A 249 -20.76 -6.72 15.24
N TYR A 250 -20.78 -5.57 14.64
CA TYR A 250 -22.00 -4.91 14.16
C TYR A 250 -22.62 -5.70 12.98
N THR A 251 -23.15 -6.90 13.26
CA THR A 251 -23.68 -7.82 12.26
C THR A 251 -25.15 -7.58 11.91
N ARG A 252 -25.84 -6.74 12.66
CA ARG A 252 -27.26 -6.38 12.45
C ARG A 252 -27.33 -4.92 12.02
N SER A 253 -28.15 -4.64 11.00
CA SER A 253 -28.47 -3.26 10.62
C SER A 253 -29.41 -2.60 11.63
N ASN A 254 -29.57 -1.28 11.52
CA ASN A 254 -30.51 -0.56 12.39
C ASN A 254 -31.96 -1.00 12.21
N GLN A 255 -32.32 -1.57 11.06
CA GLN A 255 -33.67 -2.03 10.75
C GLN A 255 -33.97 -3.43 11.30
N ALA A 256 -32.94 -4.16 11.72
CA ALA A 256 -33.09 -5.51 12.25
C ALA A 256 -33.67 -5.56 13.67
N TRP A 257 -33.62 -4.46 14.41
CA TRP A 257 -34.00 -4.44 15.82
C TRP A 257 -35.51 -4.33 16.02
N LEU A 258 -36.08 -5.27 16.79
CA LEU A 258 -37.42 -5.13 17.33
C LEU A 258 -37.36 -4.19 18.52
N SER A 259 -38.12 -3.11 18.45
CA SER A 259 -38.29 -2.15 19.53
C SER A 259 -39.77 -2.08 19.91
N VAL A 260 -40.03 -2.24 21.18
CA VAL A 260 -41.38 -2.12 21.77
C VAL A 260 -41.39 -0.91 22.70
N PRO A 261 -42.23 0.11 22.46
CA PRO A 261 -42.40 1.23 23.39
C PRO A 261 -42.73 0.76 24.79
N ALA A 262 -42.04 1.34 25.80
CA ALA A 262 -42.17 0.89 27.20
C ALA A 262 -43.59 1.03 27.74
N HIS A 263 -44.33 2.09 27.33
CA HIS A 263 -45.76 2.24 27.74
C HIS A 263 -46.65 1.12 27.22
N LEU A 264 -46.40 0.60 25.99
CA LEU A 264 -47.18 -0.52 25.47
C LEU A 264 -46.89 -1.81 26.24
N ALA A 265 -45.62 -2.07 26.60
CA ALA A 265 -45.28 -3.21 27.44
C ALA A 265 -45.84 -3.08 28.87
N TYR A 266 -45.95 -1.84 29.37
CA TYR A 266 -46.52 -1.54 30.69
C TYR A 266 -48.04 -1.69 30.74
N GLU A 267 -48.79 -1.26 29.72
CA GLU A 267 -50.25 -1.22 29.70
C GLU A 267 -50.87 -2.52 29.19
N SER A 268 -50.15 -3.29 28.37
CA SER A 268 -50.70 -4.50 27.76
C SER A 268 -50.96 -5.59 28.80
N ARG A 269 -52.18 -6.11 28.83
CA ARG A 269 -52.56 -7.25 29.65
C ARG A 269 -52.48 -8.59 28.91
N GLU A 270 -52.16 -8.54 27.61
CA GLU A 270 -51.94 -9.71 26.77
C GLU A 270 -50.47 -9.82 26.38
N PRO A 271 -49.91 -11.02 26.23
CA PRO A 271 -48.53 -11.21 25.82
C PRO A 271 -48.24 -10.57 24.46
N ILE A 272 -47.26 -9.72 24.39
CA ILE A 272 -46.71 -9.20 23.12
C ILE A 272 -45.81 -10.30 22.53
N SER A 273 -46.18 -10.82 21.36
CA SER A 273 -45.50 -11.97 20.76
C SER A 273 -43.99 -11.76 20.56
N ALA A 274 -43.56 -10.56 20.26
CA ALA A 274 -42.13 -10.21 20.09
C ALA A 274 -41.32 -10.34 21.39
N LEU A 275 -41.92 -10.21 22.56
CA LEU A 275 -41.26 -10.25 23.85
C LEU A 275 -41.15 -11.69 24.41
N ARG A 276 -41.98 -12.59 23.97
CA ARG A 276 -42.09 -13.94 24.55
C ARG A 276 -40.79 -14.73 24.33
N GLY A 277 -40.15 -15.11 25.44
CA GLY A 277 -38.91 -15.89 25.42
C GLY A 277 -37.68 -15.08 24.96
N ALA A 278 -37.83 -13.79 24.68
CA ALA A 278 -36.70 -12.93 24.28
C ALA A 278 -35.89 -12.42 25.49
N ILE A 279 -34.65 -12.10 25.25
CA ILE A 279 -33.85 -11.26 26.15
C ILE A 279 -34.28 -9.82 25.88
N VAL A 280 -34.71 -9.13 26.90
CA VAL A 280 -35.15 -7.73 26.79
C VAL A 280 -34.08 -6.80 27.34
N LEU A 281 -33.72 -5.79 26.58
CA LEU A 281 -32.89 -4.67 27.05
C LEU A 281 -33.77 -3.43 27.17
N ILE A 282 -33.83 -2.86 28.39
CA ILE A 282 -34.59 -1.62 28.62
C ILE A 282 -33.62 -0.45 28.59
N GLY A 283 -33.86 0.49 27.68
CA GLY A 283 -33.08 1.71 27.53
C GLY A 283 -33.92 2.84 26.99
N SER A 284 -33.36 4.01 26.77
CA SER A 284 -34.07 5.15 26.24
C SER A 284 -33.56 5.59 24.88
N SER A 285 -34.48 5.90 23.98
CA SER A 285 -34.18 6.65 22.74
C SER A 285 -34.63 8.11 22.79
N ALA A 286 -35.39 8.51 23.83
CA ALA A 286 -35.95 9.82 23.97
C ALA A 286 -34.87 10.91 24.09
N LEU A 287 -35.12 12.05 23.43
CA LEU A 287 -34.20 13.19 23.45
C LEU A 287 -34.08 13.78 24.87
N GLY A 288 -32.83 13.95 25.32
CA GLY A 288 -32.53 14.49 26.66
C GLY A 288 -32.52 13.45 27.79
N VAL A 289 -32.90 12.19 27.52
CA VAL A 289 -32.85 11.08 28.48
C VAL A 289 -31.82 10.03 28.02
N SER A 290 -31.71 9.81 26.72
CA SER A 290 -30.85 8.78 26.15
C SER A 290 -29.39 9.22 26.06
N ASP A 291 -28.48 8.31 26.41
CA ASP A 291 -27.09 8.36 26.00
C ASP A 291 -26.99 8.07 24.49
N ARG A 292 -26.70 9.11 23.71
CA ARG A 292 -26.53 8.96 22.27
C ARG A 292 -25.07 8.84 21.90
N VAL A 293 -24.76 7.79 21.15
CA VAL A 293 -23.40 7.44 20.76
C VAL A 293 -23.26 7.30 19.25
N ALA A 294 -22.09 7.65 18.73
CA ALA A 294 -21.74 7.31 17.36
C ALA A 294 -21.27 5.84 17.31
N THR A 295 -21.73 5.11 16.30
CA THR A 295 -21.39 3.71 16.05
C THR A 295 -20.99 3.53 14.58
N PRO A 296 -20.38 2.42 14.18
CA PRO A 296 -20.17 2.09 12.77
C PRO A 296 -21.44 2.16 11.93
N MET A 297 -22.61 1.89 12.54
CA MET A 297 -23.91 1.81 11.84
C MET A 297 -24.64 3.15 11.73
N ALA A 298 -24.37 4.08 12.64
CA ALA A 298 -25.04 5.40 12.66
C ALA A 298 -24.20 6.44 13.38
N ALA A 299 -24.30 7.69 12.92
CA ALA A 299 -23.62 8.82 13.55
C ALA A 299 -24.21 9.18 14.93
N SER A 300 -25.44 8.78 15.22
CA SER A 300 -26.11 9.00 16.50
C SER A 300 -27.15 7.89 16.73
N GLN A 301 -26.93 7.08 17.74
CA GLN A 301 -27.76 5.93 18.08
C GLN A 301 -27.95 5.86 19.60
N ALA A 302 -29.08 5.31 20.06
CA ALA A 302 -29.29 5.09 21.51
C ALA A 302 -28.30 4.04 22.02
N GLY A 303 -27.71 4.25 23.19
CA GLY A 303 -26.71 3.37 23.80
C GLY A 303 -27.18 1.91 23.96
N VAL A 304 -28.44 1.70 24.28
CA VAL A 304 -29.05 0.36 24.42
C VAL A 304 -28.86 -0.51 23.18
N VAL A 305 -28.81 0.09 21.98
CA VAL A 305 -28.59 -0.67 20.72
C VAL A 305 -27.16 -1.23 20.66
N VAL A 306 -26.18 -0.57 21.27
CA VAL A 306 -24.81 -1.10 21.38
C VAL A 306 -24.79 -2.38 22.21
N HIS A 307 -25.51 -2.38 23.34
CA HIS A 307 -25.67 -3.57 24.18
C HIS A 307 -26.48 -4.66 23.48
N ALA A 308 -27.48 -4.29 22.68
CA ALA A 308 -28.24 -5.25 21.87
C ALA A 308 -27.36 -5.92 20.81
N GLN A 309 -26.51 -5.13 20.09
CA GLN A 309 -25.53 -5.67 19.14
C GLN A 309 -24.57 -6.65 19.84
N ALA A 310 -24.02 -6.26 20.99
CA ALA A 310 -23.11 -7.10 21.74
C ALA A 310 -23.78 -8.39 22.21
N THR A 311 -25.01 -8.31 22.76
CA THR A 311 -25.76 -9.49 23.24
C THR A 311 -26.10 -10.45 22.09
N ALA A 312 -26.59 -9.92 20.95
CA ALA A 312 -26.90 -10.75 19.78
C ALA A 312 -25.65 -11.44 19.22
N ALA A 313 -24.52 -10.74 19.18
CA ALA A 313 -23.25 -11.31 18.73
C ALA A 313 -22.75 -12.44 19.66
N LEU A 314 -22.91 -12.29 20.96
CA LEU A 314 -22.60 -13.35 21.92
C LEU A 314 -23.51 -14.56 21.75
N LEU A 315 -24.81 -14.35 21.52
CA LEU A 315 -25.76 -15.42 21.22
C LEU A 315 -25.44 -16.15 19.91
N ASP A 316 -24.98 -15.41 18.90
CA ASP A 316 -24.54 -16.01 17.63
C ASP A 316 -23.38 -16.98 17.86
N GLN A 317 -22.42 -16.63 18.71
CA GLN A 317 -21.29 -17.50 19.04
C GLN A 317 -21.69 -18.72 19.87
N ILE A 318 -22.65 -18.56 20.78
CA ILE A 318 -23.19 -19.68 21.57
C ILE A 318 -23.95 -20.68 20.69
N SER A 319 -24.63 -20.20 19.63
CA SER A 319 -25.44 -21.03 18.75
C SER A 319 -24.62 -21.84 17.73
N GLN A 320 -23.34 -21.55 17.56
CA GLN A 320 -22.47 -22.28 16.63
C GLN A 320 -22.03 -23.60 17.29
N GLU A 321 -22.35 -24.73 16.63
CA GLU A 321 -21.88 -26.05 17.05
C GLU A 321 -20.34 -26.11 16.98
N ASP A 322 -19.68 -26.24 18.15
CA ASP A 322 -18.22 -26.36 18.32
C ASP A 322 -17.37 -25.12 17.98
N PRO A 323 -17.52 -23.99 18.73
CA PRO A 323 -16.73 -22.78 18.52
C PRO A 323 -15.23 -22.97 18.82
N LYS A 324 -14.87 -23.94 19.70
CA LYS A 324 -13.47 -24.14 20.15
C LYS A 324 -12.55 -24.67 19.05
N ALA A 325 -13.07 -25.43 18.10
CA ALA A 325 -12.26 -25.97 17.00
C ALA A 325 -11.86 -24.92 15.97
N GLN A 326 -12.61 -23.81 15.88
CA GLN A 326 -12.43 -22.83 14.80
C GLN A 326 -11.59 -21.60 15.16
N SER A 327 -11.61 -21.11 16.40
CA SER A 327 -11.17 -19.73 16.67
C SER A 327 -9.67 -19.50 16.85
N SER A 328 -8.92 -20.42 17.48
CA SER A 328 -7.51 -20.14 17.83
C SER A 328 -6.49 -20.58 16.80
N TRP A 329 -6.66 -21.76 16.19
CA TRP A 329 -5.71 -22.32 15.23
C TRP A 329 -5.94 -21.83 13.80
N ILE A 330 -7.19 -21.49 13.44
CA ILE A 330 -7.50 -20.95 12.10
C ILE A 330 -6.87 -19.57 11.94
N GLY A 331 -6.98 -18.70 12.93
CA GLY A 331 -6.38 -17.37 12.88
C GLY A 331 -4.85 -17.40 12.68
N VAL A 332 -4.14 -18.28 13.39
CA VAL A 332 -2.68 -18.43 13.29
C VAL A 332 -2.30 -18.99 11.91
N LYS A 333 -2.96 -20.06 11.47
CA LYS A 333 -2.71 -20.65 10.13
C LYS A 333 -3.02 -19.68 9.00
N ALA A 334 -4.13 -18.94 9.10
CA ALA A 334 -4.52 -17.92 8.15
C ALA A 334 -3.49 -16.80 8.08
N TRP A 335 -2.97 -16.33 9.22
CA TRP A 335 -1.92 -15.32 9.26
C TRP A 335 -0.65 -15.78 8.54
N PHE A 336 -0.13 -16.99 8.83
CA PHE A 336 1.04 -17.52 8.14
C PHE A 336 0.81 -17.69 6.63
N LEU A 337 -0.38 -18.15 6.23
CA LEU A 337 -0.75 -18.28 4.81
C LEU A 337 -0.75 -16.92 4.12
N VAL A 338 -1.36 -15.92 4.72
CA VAL A 338 -1.40 -14.56 4.18
C VAL A 338 0.00 -13.95 4.08
N GLN A 339 0.85 -14.13 5.10
CA GLN A 339 2.24 -13.66 5.05
C GLN A 339 3.07 -14.40 3.98
N GLY A 340 2.85 -15.70 3.82
CA GLY A 340 3.48 -16.49 2.75
C GLY A 340 3.08 -16.00 1.35
N LEU A 341 1.81 -15.74 1.13
CA LEU A 341 1.31 -15.18 -0.12
C LEU A 341 1.81 -13.75 -0.35
N CYS A 342 1.91 -12.93 0.69
CA CYS A 342 2.50 -11.60 0.63
C CYS A 342 3.97 -11.66 0.20
N LEU A 343 4.75 -12.58 0.76
CA LEU A 343 6.15 -12.81 0.37
C LEU A 343 6.27 -13.21 -1.10
N LEU A 344 5.42 -14.12 -1.58
CA LEU A 344 5.39 -14.52 -2.99
C LEU A 344 5.02 -13.33 -3.90
N ALA A 345 4.05 -12.52 -3.49
CA ALA A 345 3.64 -11.31 -4.20
C ALA A 345 4.78 -10.31 -4.36
N ILE A 346 5.45 -9.99 -3.25
CA ILE A 346 6.59 -9.08 -3.23
C ILE A 346 7.75 -9.63 -4.07
N SER A 347 8.03 -10.94 -3.98
CA SER A 347 9.05 -11.61 -4.79
C SER A 347 8.75 -11.51 -6.28
N PHE A 348 7.50 -11.71 -6.67
CA PHE A 348 7.04 -11.56 -8.06
C PHE A 348 7.20 -10.12 -8.55
N ILE A 349 6.88 -9.11 -7.73
CA ILE A 349 7.08 -7.70 -8.02
C ILE A 349 8.55 -7.40 -8.29
N VAL A 350 9.45 -7.86 -7.42
CA VAL A 350 10.90 -7.68 -7.55
C VAL A 350 11.43 -8.29 -8.84
N VAL A 351 10.99 -9.51 -9.18
CA VAL A 351 11.39 -10.20 -10.42
C VAL A 351 10.84 -9.47 -11.65
N SER A 352 9.57 -9.07 -11.64
CA SER A 352 8.92 -8.40 -12.78
C SER A 352 9.54 -7.03 -13.09
N CYS A 353 9.97 -6.27 -12.08
CA CYS A 353 10.73 -5.04 -12.26
C CYS A 353 12.03 -5.25 -13.04
N ARG A 354 12.65 -6.42 -12.93
CA ARG A 354 13.88 -6.78 -13.66
C ARG A 354 13.64 -6.92 -15.16
N TYR A 355 12.44 -7.37 -15.58
CA TYR A 355 12.09 -7.64 -16.98
C TYR A 355 11.39 -6.47 -17.69
N ARG A 356 11.39 -5.26 -17.12
CA ARG A 356 10.78 -4.03 -17.71
C ARG A 356 9.29 -4.15 -18.07
N ARG A 357 8.55 -5.00 -17.39
CA ARG A 357 7.11 -5.18 -17.65
C ARG A 357 6.27 -4.36 -16.67
N TYR A 358 6.38 -3.04 -16.71
CA TYR A 358 5.78 -2.13 -15.71
C TYR A 358 4.26 -2.16 -15.66
N LEU A 359 3.59 -2.25 -16.80
CA LEU A 359 2.12 -2.29 -16.84
C LEU A 359 1.59 -3.60 -16.28
N SER A 360 2.18 -4.74 -16.67
CA SER A 360 1.82 -6.04 -16.11
C SER A 360 2.12 -6.13 -14.62
N LEU A 361 3.16 -5.43 -14.15
CA LEU A 361 3.54 -5.33 -12.75
C LEU A 361 2.48 -4.58 -11.94
N ALA A 362 2.03 -3.42 -12.41
CA ALA A 362 1.00 -2.63 -11.73
C ALA A 362 -0.33 -3.39 -11.65
N MET A 363 -0.75 -4.03 -12.73
CA MET A 363 -1.99 -4.81 -12.76
C MET A 363 -1.93 -6.06 -11.87
N SER A 364 -0.82 -6.80 -11.91
CA SER A 364 -0.67 -8.02 -11.10
C SER A 364 -0.51 -7.71 -9.61
N SER A 365 0.21 -6.64 -9.24
CA SER A 365 0.32 -6.22 -7.84
C SER A 365 -1.02 -5.73 -7.27
N ALA A 366 -1.80 -5.00 -8.05
CA ALA A 366 -3.15 -4.58 -7.64
C ALA A 366 -4.10 -5.78 -7.50
N GLY A 367 -4.14 -6.69 -8.48
CA GLY A 367 -4.95 -7.90 -8.40
C GLY A 367 -4.57 -8.80 -7.23
N LEU A 368 -3.29 -8.95 -6.95
CA LEU A 368 -2.79 -9.75 -5.82
C LEU A 368 -3.08 -9.10 -4.47
N ALA A 369 -2.95 -7.77 -4.36
CA ALA A 369 -3.33 -7.03 -3.16
C ALA A 369 -4.83 -7.15 -2.88
N ILE A 370 -5.69 -7.01 -3.89
CA ILE A 370 -7.13 -7.20 -3.78
C ILE A 370 -7.45 -8.65 -3.39
N GLY A 371 -6.85 -9.63 -4.05
CA GLY A 371 -7.06 -11.06 -3.74
C GLY A 371 -6.65 -11.42 -2.32
N LEU A 372 -5.52 -10.92 -1.83
CA LEU A 372 -5.07 -11.11 -0.45
C LEU A 372 -5.98 -10.40 0.56
N THR A 373 -6.50 -9.23 0.23
CA THR A 373 -7.46 -8.52 1.08
C THR A 373 -8.75 -9.33 1.21
N LEU A 374 -9.30 -9.81 0.10
CA LEU A 374 -10.50 -10.66 0.10
C LEU A 374 -10.28 -11.99 0.83
N LEU A 375 -9.14 -12.64 0.60
CA LEU A 375 -8.79 -13.89 1.29
C LEU A 375 -8.61 -13.66 2.79
N SER A 376 -7.92 -12.60 3.19
CA SER A 376 -7.76 -12.24 4.60
C SER A 376 -9.11 -11.97 5.26
N PHE A 377 -10.01 -11.30 4.55
CA PHE A 377 -11.38 -11.05 5.00
C PHE A 377 -12.19 -12.33 5.20
N MET A 378 -12.01 -13.32 4.31
CA MET A 378 -12.70 -14.62 4.42
C MET A 378 -12.14 -15.51 5.53
N LEU A 379 -10.85 -15.34 5.88
CA LEU A 379 -10.15 -16.23 6.83
C LEU A 379 -10.01 -15.65 8.24
N THR A 380 -10.25 -14.35 8.43
CA THR A 380 -10.14 -13.70 9.73
C THR A 380 -11.49 -13.17 10.17
N ASP A 381 -11.80 -13.35 11.45
CA ASP A 381 -12.91 -12.61 12.06
C ASP A 381 -12.70 -11.12 11.86
N THR A 382 -13.75 -10.40 11.53
CA THR A 382 -13.78 -8.98 11.14
C THR A 382 -13.14 -8.01 12.16
N HIS A 383 -12.72 -8.52 13.30
CA HIS A 383 -12.21 -7.76 14.45
C HIS A 383 -10.73 -7.38 14.37
N GLN A 384 -9.98 -7.90 13.38
CA GLN A 384 -8.54 -7.62 13.26
C GLN A 384 -8.21 -6.99 11.89
N LEU A 385 -8.75 -5.80 11.66
CA LEU A 385 -8.57 -5.05 10.42
C LEU A 385 -7.09 -4.85 10.06
N GLN A 386 -6.21 -4.77 11.06
CA GLN A 386 -4.76 -4.66 10.87
C GLN A 386 -4.17 -5.89 10.17
N LEU A 387 -4.67 -7.09 10.48
CA LEU A 387 -4.22 -8.33 9.83
C LEU A 387 -4.63 -8.36 8.35
N VAL A 388 -5.78 -7.76 8.03
CA VAL A 388 -6.34 -7.71 6.68
C VAL A 388 -5.64 -6.66 5.81
N LEU A 389 -5.41 -5.46 6.34
CA LEU A 389 -4.89 -4.31 5.58
C LEU A 389 -3.36 -4.22 5.54
N GLY A 390 -2.66 -4.83 6.50
CA GLY A 390 -1.19 -4.79 6.56
C GLY A 390 -0.50 -5.31 5.30
N PRO A 391 -0.80 -6.53 4.83
CA PRO A 391 -0.21 -7.10 3.63
C PRO A 391 -0.43 -6.28 2.34
N PRO A 392 -1.64 -5.83 1.98
CA PRO A 392 -1.84 -5.02 0.77
C PRO A 392 -1.13 -3.67 0.82
N ILE A 393 -1.05 -3.01 1.98
CA ILE A 393 -0.28 -1.78 2.15
C ILE A 393 1.21 -2.04 1.90
N ALA A 394 1.77 -3.12 2.47
CA ALA A 394 3.17 -3.50 2.27
C ALA A 394 3.48 -3.82 0.80
N ILE A 395 2.58 -4.52 0.09
CA ILE A 395 2.68 -4.80 -1.34
C ILE A 395 2.69 -3.51 -2.15
N ALA A 396 1.77 -2.58 -1.86
CA ALA A 396 1.69 -1.29 -2.55
C ALA A 396 2.97 -0.47 -2.33
N CYS A 397 3.49 -0.40 -1.11
CA CYS A 397 4.75 0.27 -0.80
C CYS A 397 5.94 -0.36 -1.53
N ALA A 398 6.04 -1.70 -1.55
CA ALA A 398 7.10 -2.41 -2.27
C ALA A 398 7.00 -2.19 -3.80
N ALA A 399 5.80 -2.17 -4.36
CA ALA A 399 5.57 -1.89 -5.78
C ALA A 399 5.98 -0.47 -6.15
N LEU A 400 5.59 0.53 -5.37
CA LEU A 400 5.97 1.93 -5.59
C LEU A 400 7.49 2.14 -5.46
N ALA A 401 8.12 1.57 -4.44
CA ALA A 401 9.56 1.64 -4.25
C ALA A 401 10.32 0.98 -5.42
N SER A 402 9.85 -0.18 -5.89
CA SER A 402 10.42 -0.90 -7.03
C SER A 402 10.28 -0.11 -8.33
N LEU A 403 9.14 0.50 -8.56
CA LEU A 403 8.88 1.37 -9.72
C LEU A 403 9.79 2.61 -9.69
N ALA A 404 9.84 3.30 -8.56
CA ALA A 404 10.70 4.49 -8.39
C ALA A 404 12.18 4.16 -8.62
N TRP A 405 12.66 3.04 -8.08
CA TRP A 405 14.03 2.57 -8.33
C TRP A 405 14.28 2.27 -9.80
N SER A 406 13.35 1.59 -10.46
CA SER A 406 13.45 1.22 -11.87
C SER A 406 13.53 2.44 -12.78
N LEU A 407 12.63 3.41 -12.59
CA LEU A 407 12.63 4.69 -13.32
C LEU A 407 13.92 5.48 -13.09
N ARG A 408 14.42 5.50 -11.86
CA ARG A 408 15.69 6.16 -11.53
C ARG A 408 16.88 5.48 -12.22
N ASN A 409 16.90 4.16 -12.23
CA ASN A 409 17.96 3.38 -12.87
C ASN A 409 17.97 3.57 -14.39
N GLU A 410 16.81 3.62 -15.03
CA GLU A 410 16.68 3.94 -16.47
C GLU A 410 17.23 5.33 -16.80
N ARG A 411 16.82 6.35 -16.02
CA ARG A 411 17.30 7.72 -16.22
C ARG A 411 18.82 7.81 -16.04
N GLN A 412 19.40 7.09 -15.07
CA GLN A 412 20.84 7.07 -14.84
C GLN A 412 21.58 6.37 -15.99
N THR A 413 21.03 5.28 -16.52
CA THR A 413 21.62 4.55 -17.64
C THR A 413 21.57 5.39 -18.92
N ALA A 414 20.42 6.00 -19.21
CA ALA A 414 20.28 6.92 -20.33
C ALA A 414 21.21 8.13 -20.22
N GLY A 415 21.33 8.72 -19.01
CA GLY A 415 22.25 9.83 -18.78
C GLY A 415 23.73 9.42 -18.87
N ARG A 416 24.07 8.17 -18.57
CA ARG A 416 25.43 7.65 -18.74
C ARG A 416 25.76 7.44 -20.22
N LEU A 417 24.83 6.86 -20.99
CA LEU A 417 24.98 6.69 -22.42
C LEU A 417 25.07 8.03 -23.14
N ARG A 418 24.21 8.99 -22.82
CA ARG A 418 24.30 10.35 -23.38
C ARG A 418 25.69 10.98 -23.15
N ARG A 419 26.24 10.89 -21.98
CA ARG A 419 27.56 11.44 -21.67
C ARG A 419 28.71 10.75 -22.40
N LEU A 420 28.59 9.46 -22.70
CA LEU A 420 29.61 8.69 -23.39
C LEU A 420 29.63 8.95 -24.91
N PHE A 421 28.48 9.27 -25.50
CA PHE A 421 28.33 9.38 -26.94
C PHE A 421 28.09 10.80 -27.44
N ALA A 422 27.72 11.76 -26.59
CA ALA A 422 27.34 13.12 -26.99
C ALA A 422 28.41 13.84 -27.82
N ASP A 423 29.68 13.50 -27.60
CA ASP A 423 30.82 14.16 -28.29
C ASP A 423 31.21 13.43 -29.60
N TYR A 424 30.65 12.24 -29.87
CA TYR A 424 31.09 11.39 -31.00
C TYR A 424 29.99 11.15 -32.04
N VAL A 425 28.74 11.16 -31.62
CA VAL A 425 27.61 10.70 -32.47
C VAL A 425 26.55 11.78 -32.57
N PRO A 426 25.92 11.99 -33.74
CA PRO A 426 24.80 12.91 -33.91
C PRO A 426 23.65 12.63 -32.94
N ALA A 427 22.92 13.67 -32.51
CA ALA A 427 21.87 13.57 -31.51
C ALA A 427 20.73 12.58 -31.89
N ASN A 428 20.35 12.56 -33.17
CA ASN A 428 19.33 11.65 -33.74
C ASN A 428 19.76 10.17 -33.65
N VAL A 429 21.02 9.88 -33.87
CA VAL A 429 21.60 8.53 -33.73
C VAL A 429 21.63 8.11 -32.28
N LEU A 430 21.99 9.01 -31.41
CA LEU A 430 21.98 8.78 -29.96
C LEU A 430 20.58 8.49 -29.42
N GLU A 431 19.56 9.23 -29.89
CA GLU A 431 18.16 9.00 -29.52
C GLU A 431 17.66 7.61 -29.97
N HIS A 432 18.05 7.20 -31.18
CA HIS A 432 17.69 5.86 -31.68
C HIS A 432 18.32 4.74 -30.86
N LEU A 433 19.60 4.85 -30.52
CA LEU A 433 20.31 3.90 -29.64
C LEU A 433 19.68 3.82 -28.24
N LEU A 434 19.21 4.95 -27.71
CA LEU A 434 18.52 4.99 -26.42
C LEU A 434 17.12 4.34 -26.49
N ALA A 435 16.42 4.50 -27.61
CA ALA A 435 15.08 3.92 -27.82
C ALA A 435 15.12 2.39 -27.93
N GLU A 436 16.12 1.83 -28.59
CA GLU A 436 16.31 0.39 -28.73
C GLU A 436 16.77 -0.31 -27.45
N GLY A 437 17.18 0.45 -26.43
CA GLY A 437 17.60 -0.11 -25.13
C GLY A 437 18.87 -0.97 -25.19
N SER A 438 19.61 -0.91 -26.28
CA SER A 438 20.81 -1.69 -26.54
C SER A 438 22.00 -1.16 -25.73
N ALA A 439 22.39 -1.87 -24.68
CA ALA A 439 23.65 -1.63 -23.98
C ALA A 439 24.87 -2.24 -24.71
N GLN A 440 24.65 -2.84 -25.88
CA GLN A 440 25.66 -3.56 -26.65
C GLN A 440 26.46 -2.77 -27.71
N PRO A 441 26.15 -1.52 -28.12
CA PRO A 441 26.89 -0.81 -29.18
C PRO A 441 28.36 -0.51 -28.87
N LEU A 442 28.84 -0.83 -27.69
CA LEU A 442 30.24 -0.62 -27.28
C LEU A 442 31.13 -1.85 -27.45
N SER A 443 30.55 -3.03 -27.60
CA SER A 443 31.35 -4.24 -27.84
C SER A 443 31.94 -4.21 -29.25
N PRO A 444 33.23 -4.49 -29.42
CA PRO A 444 33.82 -4.52 -30.74
C PRO A 444 33.12 -5.50 -31.67
N SER A 445 32.68 -5.01 -32.84
CA SER A 445 32.03 -5.80 -33.91
C SER A 445 32.68 -5.52 -35.25
N ARG A 446 32.58 -6.50 -36.18
CA ARG A 446 32.97 -6.29 -37.58
C ARG A 446 31.80 -5.68 -38.31
N GLU A 447 32.04 -4.51 -38.87
CA GLU A 447 31.03 -3.77 -39.65
C GLU A 447 31.60 -3.30 -40.95
N HIS A 448 30.72 -3.14 -41.97
CA HIS A 448 31.08 -2.49 -43.21
C HIS A 448 30.98 -0.98 -43.03
N LEU A 449 32.13 -0.28 -43.09
CA LEU A 449 32.20 1.14 -42.83
C LEU A 449 32.60 1.90 -44.11
N VAL A 450 32.15 3.16 -44.18
CA VAL A 450 32.77 4.19 -45.02
C VAL A 450 33.60 5.10 -44.10
N VAL A 451 34.89 5.16 -44.32
CA VAL A 451 35.84 5.92 -43.50
C VAL A 451 36.33 7.13 -44.28
N MET A 452 36.31 8.29 -43.63
CA MET A 452 36.81 9.56 -44.19
C MET A 452 37.92 10.12 -43.35
N PHE A 453 38.98 10.56 -44.00
CA PHE A 453 40.01 11.42 -43.42
C PHE A 453 39.95 12.78 -44.09
N VAL A 454 40.06 13.84 -43.27
CA VAL A 454 40.17 15.24 -43.73
C VAL A 454 41.37 15.86 -43.06
N ASP A 455 42.20 16.59 -43.77
CA ASP A 455 43.39 17.26 -43.29
C ASP A 455 43.53 18.64 -43.90
N ALA A 456 44.04 19.62 -43.13
CA ALA A 456 44.20 21.00 -43.59
C ALA A 456 45.55 21.20 -44.34
N VAL A 457 45.45 21.76 -45.54
CA VAL A 457 46.68 22.07 -46.30
C VAL A 457 47.30 23.38 -45.84
N GLY A 458 48.57 23.36 -45.50
CA GLY A 458 49.34 24.57 -45.20
C GLY A 458 49.18 25.09 -43.79
N SER A 459 48.60 24.33 -42.89
CA SER A 459 48.45 24.60 -41.46
C SER A 459 49.80 24.93 -40.79
N THR A 460 50.84 24.19 -41.10
CA THR A 460 52.22 24.43 -40.61
C THR A 460 52.76 25.81 -41.04
N ARG A 461 52.37 26.31 -42.20
CA ARG A 461 52.79 27.66 -42.66
C ARG A 461 52.02 28.73 -41.87
N LEU A 462 50.73 28.56 -41.68
CA LEU A 462 49.90 29.45 -40.87
C LEU A 462 50.37 29.50 -39.42
N ALA A 463 50.71 28.36 -38.82
CA ALA A 463 51.24 28.28 -37.47
C ALA A 463 52.56 29.04 -37.28
N ARG A 464 53.30 29.33 -38.38
CA ARG A 464 54.53 30.16 -38.33
C ARG A 464 54.25 31.65 -38.45
N HIS A 465 53.11 32.05 -39.04
CA HIS A 465 52.75 33.44 -39.30
C HIS A 465 51.78 34.03 -38.25
N ASP A 466 50.89 33.24 -37.70
CA ASP A 466 49.91 33.67 -36.73
C ASP A 466 50.44 33.46 -35.30
N SER A 467 49.92 34.21 -34.32
CA SER A 467 50.17 33.85 -32.93
C SER A 467 49.52 32.51 -32.60
N PRO A 468 50.09 31.75 -31.63
CA PRO A 468 49.51 30.44 -31.26
C PRO A 468 48.02 30.48 -30.93
N GLU A 469 47.55 31.56 -30.29
CA GLU A 469 46.14 31.75 -29.91
C GLU A 469 45.26 31.95 -31.14
N VAL A 470 45.67 32.78 -32.09
CA VAL A 470 44.95 33.05 -33.34
C VAL A 470 44.90 31.79 -34.20
N PHE A 471 46.02 31.08 -34.35
CA PHE A 471 46.07 29.81 -35.04
C PHE A 471 45.15 28.79 -34.42
N ALA A 472 45.19 28.59 -33.10
CA ALA A 472 44.32 27.66 -32.39
C ALA A 472 42.86 28.01 -32.54
N GLN A 473 42.48 29.30 -32.53
CA GLN A 473 41.10 29.73 -32.76
C GLN A 473 40.60 29.45 -34.19
N LYS A 474 41.43 29.74 -35.18
CA LYS A 474 41.13 29.44 -36.58
C LYS A 474 40.97 27.95 -36.82
N LEU A 475 41.92 27.15 -36.31
CA LEU A 475 41.89 25.70 -36.45
C LEU A 475 40.65 25.10 -35.76
N ARG A 476 40.35 25.53 -34.53
CA ARG A 476 39.13 25.08 -33.83
C ARG A 476 37.88 25.40 -34.59
N GLY A 477 37.69 26.63 -35.10
CA GLY A 477 36.52 27.00 -35.88
C GLY A 477 36.38 26.17 -37.17
N GLN A 478 37.52 25.78 -37.80
CA GLN A 478 37.51 24.92 -38.99
C GLN A 478 37.12 23.48 -38.64
N LEU A 479 37.69 22.90 -37.58
CA LEU A 479 37.35 21.55 -37.12
C LEU A 479 35.91 21.46 -36.66
N ASP A 480 35.39 22.47 -35.94
CA ASP A 480 34.00 22.57 -35.54
C ASP A 480 33.05 22.59 -36.74
N ALA A 481 33.39 23.38 -37.79
CA ALA A 481 32.61 23.44 -39.03
C ALA A 481 32.59 22.08 -39.75
N TRP A 482 33.72 21.41 -39.89
CA TRP A 482 33.78 20.09 -40.50
C TRP A 482 33.02 19.03 -39.72
N THR A 483 33.15 19.05 -38.41
CA THR A 483 32.40 18.14 -37.52
C THR A 483 30.90 18.35 -37.66
N ALA A 484 30.42 19.59 -37.70
CA ALA A 484 29.02 19.89 -37.92
C ALA A 484 28.49 19.33 -39.25
N LEU A 485 29.27 19.46 -40.34
CA LEU A 485 28.92 18.89 -41.62
C LEU A 485 28.89 17.35 -41.62
N ILE A 486 29.85 16.71 -40.95
CA ILE A 486 29.88 15.25 -40.80
C ILE A 486 28.60 14.80 -40.06
N HIS A 487 28.29 15.44 -38.94
CA HIS A 487 27.09 15.11 -38.15
C HIS A 487 25.79 15.40 -38.92
N GLN A 488 25.73 16.47 -39.69
CA GLN A 488 24.57 16.80 -40.55
C GLN A 488 24.26 15.70 -41.57
N HIS A 489 25.33 15.06 -42.08
CA HIS A 489 25.21 13.93 -43.01
C HIS A 489 25.27 12.56 -42.30
N GLY A 490 25.03 12.52 -40.97
CA GLY A 490 24.88 11.28 -40.20
C GLY A 490 26.17 10.51 -39.97
N GLY A 491 27.33 11.14 -40.10
CA GLY A 491 28.63 10.55 -39.81
C GLY A 491 28.96 10.56 -38.34
N THR A 492 29.77 9.61 -37.89
CA THR A 492 30.32 9.50 -36.55
C THR A 492 31.75 10.06 -36.57
N LEU A 493 32.02 11.07 -35.72
CA LEU A 493 33.40 11.57 -35.53
C LEU A 493 34.18 10.56 -34.68
N ASP A 494 35.31 10.09 -35.19
CA ASP A 494 36.23 9.23 -34.45
C ASP A 494 37.17 10.05 -33.55
N LYS A 495 38.02 10.85 -34.18
CA LYS A 495 39.02 11.65 -33.48
C LYS A 495 39.54 12.81 -34.30
N TYR A 496 40.09 13.80 -33.62
CA TYR A 496 40.94 14.83 -34.24
C TYR A 496 42.38 14.37 -34.33
N LEU A 497 43.04 14.66 -35.46
CA LEU A 497 44.41 14.24 -35.77
C LEU A 497 45.26 15.48 -36.09
N GLY A 498 45.56 16.27 -35.04
CA GLY A 498 46.23 17.54 -35.20
C GLY A 498 45.35 18.58 -35.89
N ASP A 499 45.62 18.88 -37.16
CA ASP A 499 44.88 19.80 -38.03
C ASP A 499 43.86 19.09 -38.96
N GLY A 500 43.68 17.80 -38.71
CA GLY A 500 42.71 16.95 -39.45
C GLY A 500 41.75 16.21 -38.52
N LEU A 501 40.89 15.42 -39.13
CA LEU A 501 39.95 14.54 -38.41
C LEU A 501 39.71 13.24 -39.15
N MET A 502 39.25 12.24 -38.39
CA MET A 502 38.72 10.98 -38.91
C MET A 502 37.27 10.85 -38.55
N ALA A 503 36.45 10.44 -39.49
CA ALA A 503 35.03 10.13 -39.32
C ALA A 503 34.67 8.87 -40.09
N PHE A 504 33.53 8.26 -39.74
CA PHE A 504 33.03 7.10 -40.44
C PHE A 504 31.49 7.03 -40.42
N TRP A 505 30.93 6.28 -41.38
CA TRP A 505 29.52 5.91 -41.51
C TRP A 505 29.40 4.39 -41.47
N GLY A 506 28.23 3.83 -41.10
CA GLY A 506 27.99 2.40 -40.98
C GLY A 506 28.00 1.90 -39.52
N ALA A 507 28.41 2.74 -38.55
CA ALA A 507 28.32 2.45 -37.14
C ALA A 507 28.14 3.75 -36.34
N PRO A 508 27.46 3.71 -35.16
CA PRO A 508 26.77 2.59 -34.56
C PRO A 508 25.47 2.16 -35.25
N LEU A 509 25.02 2.92 -36.25
CA LEU A 509 23.87 2.60 -37.10
C LEU A 509 24.31 2.58 -38.58
N SER A 510 24.03 1.49 -39.28
CA SER A 510 24.23 1.37 -40.70
C SER A 510 22.96 1.69 -41.46
N THR A 511 23.11 2.41 -42.56
CA THR A 511 22.03 2.73 -43.48
C THR A 511 22.43 2.43 -44.94
N PRO A 512 21.49 2.11 -45.84
CA PRO A 512 21.81 1.76 -47.22
C PRO A 512 22.43 2.87 -48.05
N ASP A 513 22.40 4.12 -47.57
CA ASP A 513 22.91 5.33 -48.22
C ASP A 513 24.16 5.92 -47.56
N ASP A 514 24.85 5.14 -46.70
CA ASP A 514 26.06 5.59 -46.00
C ASP A 514 27.16 6.07 -46.96
N ALA A 515 27.32 5.43 -48.11
CA ALA A 515 28.27 5.81 -49.15
C ALA A 515 27.96 7.20 -49.73
N ASP A 516 26.67 7.42 -50.06
CA ASP A 516 26.23 8.73 -50.60
C ASP A 516 26.35 9.83 -49.57
N ARG A 517 25.95 9.58 -48.32
CA ARG A 517 26.05 10.55 -47.20
C ARG A 517 27.48 10.93 -46.87
N ALA A 518 28.39 9.97 -46.91
CA ALA A 518 29.82 10.23 -46.70
C ALA A 518 30.37 11.13 -47.79
N LEU A 519 30.00 10.87 -49.05
CA LEU A 519 30.42 11.71 -50.19
C LEU A 519 29.79 13.10 -50.13
N GLU A 520 28.53 13.22 -49.79
CA GLU A 520 27.83 14.51 -49.56
C GLU A 520 28.51 15.34 -48.46
N ALA A 521 28.89 14.70 -47.36
CA ALA A 521 29.67 15.36 -46.33
C ALA A 521 31.02 15.86 -46.83
N ALA A 522 31.73 15.05 -47.61
CA ALA A 522 33.03 15.44 -48.20
C ALA A 522 32.88 16.62 -49.17
N LEU A 523 31.86 16.64 -50.03
CA LEU A 523 31.58 17.73 -50.92
C LEU A 523 31.20 19.01 -50.15
N ALA A 524 30.41 18.90 -49.12
CA ALA A 524 30.07 20.01 -48.22
C ALA A 524 31.33 20.58 -47.51
N ILE A 525 32.21 19.71 -47.01
CA ILE A 525 33.47 20.10 -46.43
C ILE A 525 34.36 20.76 -47.48
N GLN A 526 34.45 20.22 -48.70
CA GLN A 526 35.22 20.79 -49.80
C GLN A 526 34.74 22.21 -50.11
N ALA A 527 33.43 22.44 -50.20
CA ALA A 527 32.83 23.74 -50.47
C ALA A 527 32.91 24.75 -49.31
N ALA A 528 33.13 24.27 -48.10
CA ALA A 528 33.21 25.13 -46.91
C ALA A 528 34.38 26.11 -47.00
N ALA A 529 34.15 27.38 -46.62
CA ALA A 529 35.17 28.41 -46.57
C ALA A 529 36.25 28.09 -45.49
N GLY A 530 37.47 28.55 -45.65
CA GLY A 530 38.54 28.40 -44.69
C GLY A 530 39.81 27.82 -45.29
N LEU A 531 40.49 26.95 -44.54
CA LEU A 531 41.71 26.31 -45.00
C LEU A 531 41.46 25.37 -46.17
N SER A 532 42.42 25.34 -47.13
CA SER A 532 42.43 24.27 -48.12
C SER A 532 42.56 22.92 -47.43
N LYS A 533 41.93 21.91 -47.99
CA LYS A 533 41.80 20.58 -47.36
C LYS A 533 42.05 19.46 -48.35
N ARG A 534 42.44 18.30 -47.82
CA ARG A 534 42.56 17.04 -48.56
C ARG A 534 41.63 16.04 -47.93
N ILE A 535 40.87 15.36 -48.74
CA ILE A 535 39.86 14.40 -48.26
C ILE A 535 40.13 13.04 -48.94
N GLY A 536 40.22 12.01 -48.13
CA GLY A 536 40.31 10.62 -48.58
C GLY A 536 39.19 9.78 -47.98
N ILE A 537 38.50 9.02 -48.84
CA ILE A 537 37.36 8.21 -48.39
C ILE A 537 37.51 6.78 -48.94
N ALA A 538 37.32 5.78 -48.08
CA ALA A 538 37.37 4.38 -48.47
C ALA A 538 36.21 3.60 -47.83
N SER A 539 35.79 2.53 -48.51
CA SER A 539 34.72 1.65 -48.03
C SER A 539 35.24 0.22 -47.84
N GLY A 540 34.86 -0.42 -46.75
CA GLY A 540 35.27 -1.79 -46.46
C GLY A 540 34.99 -2.25 -45.02
N GLU A 541 35.38 -3.48 -44.73
CA GLU A 541 35.21 -4.05 -43.37
C GLU A 541 36.22 -3.46 -42.37
N ALA A 542 35.73 -3.15 -41.18
CA ALA A 542 36.53 -2.73 -40.05
C ALA A 542 35.99 -3.31 -38.74
N LEU A 543 36.83 -3.39 -37.73
CA LEU A 543 36.41 -3.63 -36.34
C LEU A 543 36.11 -2.27 -35.71
N VAL A 544 34.87 -2.08 -35.26
CA VAL A 544 34.42 -0.83 -34.62
C VAL A 544 33.86 -1.12 -33.23
N GLY A 545 34.12 -0.24 -32.29
CA GLY A 545 33.68 -0.40 -30.90
C GLY A 545 34.56 0.33 -29.90
N ASP A 546 34.38 0.04 -28.60
CA ASP A 546 35.27 0.53 -27.54
C ASP A 546 36.59 -0.25 -27.55
N LEU A 547 37.53 0.21 -28.33
CA LEU A 547 38.87 -0.38 -28.52
C LEU A 547 39.94 0.31 -27.65
N GLY A 548 39.52 1.16 -26.69
CA GLY A 548 40.38 1.84 -25.76
C GLY A 548 40.90 0.95 -24.63
N THR A 549 41.74 1.53 -23.80
CA THR A 549 42.26 0.89 -22.57
C THR A 549 41.26 1.06 -21.42
N SER A 550 41.44 0.32 -20.33
CA SER A 550 40.64 0.48 -19.10
C SER A 550 40.66 1.92 -18.52
N MET A 551 41.72 2.67 -18.81
CA MET A 551 41.91 4.06 -18.34
C MET A 551 41.37 5.12 -19.34
N ARG A 552 41.35 4.80 -20.65
CA ARG A 552 40.87 5.72 -21.69
C ARG A 552 40.05 4.94 -22.71
N ARG A 553 38.76 5.10 -22.60
CA ARG A 553 37.81 4.52 -23.57
C ARG A 553 37.82 5.32 -24.85
N SER A 554 37.77 4.65 -25.98
CA SER A 554 37.70 5.26 -27.31
C SER A 554 36.86 4.43 -28.23
N TYR A 555 35.73 4.98 -28.65
CA TYR A 555 34.91 4.39 -29.70
C TYR A 555 35.54 4.71 -31.03
N THR A 556 36.15 3.71 -31.66
CA THR A 556 36.98 3.92 -32.87
C THR A 556 36.86 2.74 -33.81
N ALA A 557 37.28 2.94 -35.05
CA ALA A 557 37.41 1.92 -36.08
C ALA A 557 38.86 1.52 -36.32
N LEU A 558 39.12 0.22 -36.50
CA LEU A 558 40.40 -0.36 -36.86
C LEU A 558 40.24 -1.32 -38.01
N GLY A 559 41.04 -1.18 -39.07
CA GLY A 559 41.02 -2.08 -40.21
C GLY A 559 41.81 -1.51 -41.40
N GLU A 560 41.93 -2.31 -42.46
CA GLU A 560 42.63 -1.92 -43.69
C GLU A 560 41.94 -0.72 -44.34
N VAL A 561 40.63 -0.62 -44.32
CA VAL A 561 39.84 0.48 -44.85
C VAL A 561 40.25 1.84 -44.23
N VAL A 562 40.57 1.85 -42.92
CA VAL A 562 41.01 3.05 -42.20
C VAL A 562 42.34 3.52 -42.75
N ASN A 563 43.31 2.61 -42.90
CA ASN A 563 44.62 2.92 -43.48
C ASN A 563 44.49 3.40 -44.94
N ARG A 564 43.57 2.78 -45.71
CA ARG A 564 43.36 3.15 -47.13
C ARG A 564 42.79 4.57 -47.25
N ALA A 565 41.79 4.91 -46.45
CA ALA A 565 41.22 6.25 -46.40
C ALA A 565 42.29 7.33 -46.06
N GLU A 566 43.14 7.02 -45.06
CA GLU A 566 44.28 7.92 -44.70
C GLU A 566 45.29 8.11 -45.87
N ARG A 567 45.62 7.04 -46.56
CA ARG A 567 46.54 7.13 -47.73
C ARG A 567 45.94 7.91 -48.88
N LEU A 568 44.68 7.68 -49.18
CA LEU A 568 43.93 8.45 -50.20
C LEU A 568 43.91 9.94 -49.84
N GLN A 569 43.70 10.30 -48.59
CA GLN A 569 43.73 11.69 -48.14
C GLN A 569 45.12 12.33 -48.40
N ARG A 570 46.23 11.62 -48.13
CA ARG A 570 47.57 12.12 -48.34
C ARG A 570 47.89 12.36 -49.83
N GLU A 571 47.34 11.54 -50.73
CA GLU A 571 47.50 11.59 -52.19
C GLU A 571 46.54 12.58 -52.84
N ALA A 572 45.51 13.07 -52.14
CA ALA A 572 44.58 14.05 -52.67
C ALA A 572 45.25 15.39 -52.92
N SER A 573 44.91 16.07 -54.02
CA SER A 573 45.33 17.45 -54.25
C SER A 573 44.73 18.42 -53.23
N ALA A 574 45.28 19.60 -53.11
CA ALA A 574 44.66 20.66 -52.33
C ALA A 574 43.24 20.91 -52.82
N ASP A 575 42.28 20.96 -51.88
CA ASP A 575 40.84 21.00 -52.09
C ASP A 575 40.29 19.82 -52.94
N GLY A 576 41.01 18.68 -52.91
CA GLY A 576 40.61 17.46 -53.66
C GLY A 576 40.02 16.39 -52.77
N ILE A 577 39.17 15.55 -53.38
CA ILE A 577 38.59 14.35 -52.80
C ILE A 577 39.04 13.13 -53.59
N LEU A 578 39.59 12.12 -52.93
CA LEU A 578 39.92 10.84 -53.51
C LEU A 578 39.12 9.71 -52.84
N LEU A 579 38.57 8.81 -53.69
CA LEU A 579 37.78 7.68 -53.28
C LEU A 579 38.48 6.38 -53.71
N ASP A 580 38.28 5.29 -52.97
CA ASP A 580 38.63 3.95 -53.43
C ASP A 580 37.57 3.38 -54.37
N GLN A 581 37.88 2.27 -55.02
CA GLN A 581 36.99 1.57 -55.95
C GLN A 581 35.72 1.06 -55.29
N ALA A 582 35.82 0.54 -54.06
CA ALA A 582 34.68 -0.01 -53.30
C ALA A 582 33.63 1.06 -53.02
N LEU A 583 34.07 2.25 -52.59
CA LEU A 583 33.17 3.39 -52.38
C LEU A 583 32.59 3.90 -53.72
N ALA A 584 33.43 4.04 -54.74
CA ALA A 584 32.98 4.52 -56.05
C ALA A 584 31.87 3.65 -56.67
N GLN A 585 31.90 2.33 -56.42
CA GLN A 585 30.86 1.39 -56.84
C GLN A 585 29.59 1.45 -55.96
N SER A 586 29.71 1.92 -54.72
CA SER A 586 28.60 1.96 -53.76
C SER A 586 27.80 3.28 -53.84
N VAL A 587 28.38 4.36 -54.32
CA VAL A 587 27.73 5.67 -54.50
C VAL A 587 26.72 5.59 -55.63
N LYS A 588 25.50 6.10 -55.40
CA LYS A 588 24.37 6.05 -56.33
C LYS A 588 23.87 7.43 -56.76
N ARG A 589 24.05 8.44 -55.91
CA ARG A 589 23.49 9.78 -56.12
C ARG A 589 24.44 10.74 -56.82
N HIS A 590 25.72 10.40 -56.86
CA HIS A 590 26.77 11.27 -57.41
C HIS A 590 27.53 10.55 -58.52
N GLN A 591 27.94 11.31 -59.55
CA GLN A 591 28.82 10.77 -60.58
C GLN A 591 30.27 10.80 -60.09
N VAL A 592 30.98 9.72 -60.31
CA VAL A 592 32.41 9.59 -60.00
C VAL A 592 33.20 9.24 -61.25
N GLN A 593 34.41 9.80 -61.32
CA GLN A 593 35.32 9.61 -62.46
C GLN A 593 36.60 8.95 -61.98
N THR A 594 37.12 7.99 -62.71
CA THR A 594 38.45 7.40 -62.43
C THR A 594 39.56 8.44 -62.57
N CYS A 595 40.50 8.41 -61.61
CA CYS A 595 41.73 9.16 -61.63
C CYS A 595 42.95 8.30 -62.00
N GLY A 596 42.71 7.05 -62.34
CA GLY A 596 43.73 6.05 -62.65
C GLY A 596 44.28 5.36 -61.41
N ALA A 597 45.10 4.37 -61.68
CA ALA A 597 45.76 3.60 -60.62
C ALA A 597 46.92 4.39 -59.99
N ARG A 598 47.03 4.31 -58.67
CA ARG A 598 48.10 4.97 -57.86
C ARG A 598 48.72 3.96 -56.91
N LEU A 599 50.03 4.05 -56.77
CA LEU A 599 50.77 3.31 -55.74
C LEU A 599 50.62 4.02 -54.43
N LEU A 600 49.84 3.45 -53.52
CA LEU A 600 49.67 4.00 -52.16
C LEU A 600 50.80 3.47 -51.25
N PRO A 601 51.44 4.31 -50.44
CA PRO A 601 52.52 3.87 -49.55
C PRO A 601 52.03 2.79 -48.58
N GLY A 602 52.76 1.63 -48.60
CA GLY A 602 52.42 0.48 -47.75
C GLY A 602 51.39 -0.50 -48.32
N TYR A 603 51.03 -0.36 -49.60
CA TYR A 603 50.22 -1.32 -50.33
C TYR A 603 51.08 -2.05 -51.38
N ASP A 604 50.92 -3.37 -51.48
CA ASP A 604 51.56 -4.14 -52.54
C ASP A 604 50.67 -4.15 -53.78
N GLY A 605 50.86 -3.13 -54.63
CA GLY A 605 50.17 -2.95 -55.89
C GLY A 605 49.49 -1.59 -56.04
N GLU A 606 49.01 -1.31 -57.26
CA GLU A 606 48.31 -0.06 -57.57
C GLU A 606 46.85 -0.14 -57.14
N VAL A 607 46.35 0.95 -56.57
CA VAL A 607 44.96 1.10 -56.15
C VAL A 607 44.23 2.04 -57.11
N GLU A 608 43.19 1.59 -57.77
CA GLU A 608 42.31 2.43 -58.59
C GLU A 608 41.67 3.52 -57.73
N THR A 609 41.86 4.77 -58.18
CA THR A 609 41.34 5.94 -57.46
C THR A 609 40.30 6.68 -58.27
N TYR A 610 39.33 7.27 -57.58
CA TYR A 610 38.19 7.97 -58.17
C TYR A 610 38.05 9.36 -57.50
N ARG A 611 37.35 10.25 -58.22
CA ARG A 611 36.95 11.56 -57.70
C ARG A 611 35.49 11.85 -58.04
N PRO A 612 34.76 12.65 -57.25
CA PRO A 612 33.46 13.16 -57.68
C PRO A 612 33.61 14.11 -58.86
N VAL A 613 32.60 14.16 -59.75
CA VAL A 613 32.53 15.02 -60.94
C VAL A 613 31.84 16.32 -60.61
#